data_9f45f47a82e5edb9bde165593c06e63d
#
_entry.id   9f45f47a82e5edb9bde165593c06e63d
#
_cell.length_a   1.000
_cell.length_b   1.000
_cell.length_c   1.000
_cell.angle_alpha   90.00
_cell.angle_beta   90.00
_cell.angle_gamma   90.00
#
_symmetry.space_group_name_H-M   'P 1'
#
loop_
_entity.id
_entity.type
_entity.pdbx_description
1 polymer ?
#
loop_
_entity_poly.entity_id
_entity_poly.type
_entity_poly.pdbx_seq_one_letter_code
_entity_poly.pdbx_strand_id
1 'polypeptide(L)'
;MQALVGVLALQGAFAAHEAALAEVGASTRQVRTPADLAGVQALVMPGGESTTMSRLLETSGLFDEIRARLGDGMPVFGTCAGMILLAADVLDGRPDQRSFAAIDIAVRRNGYGRQIDSFETDLTVEGEELPFHGVFIRAPKVESFGPAVHVLASHEGVPVLARQGNVMVASFHPELTGDARLHRRFLQHHDIN
;
A
#
# COMPACT_ATOMS: atom_id res chain seq x y z
N MET A 1 -7.25 -4.44 23.73
CA MET A 1 -7.97 -5.23 22.69
C MET A 1 -7.04 -5.34 21.51
N GLN A 2 -6.91 -6.52 20.92
CA GLN A 2 -6.07 -6.72 19.75
C GLN A 2 -6.60 -5.87 18.57
N ALA A 3 -5.72 -5.17 17.88
CA ALA A 3 -6.09 -4.32 16.76
C ALA A 3 -6.74 -5.12 15.61
N LEU A 4 -7.83 -4.64 15.07
CA LEU A 4 -8.47 -5.21 13.90
C LEU A 4 -8.04 -4.44 12.64
N VAL A 5 -7.23 -5.09 11.81
CA VAL A 5 -6.72 -4.54 10.55
C VAL A 5 -7.52 -5.12 9.38
N GLY A 6 -8.10 -4.26 8.57
CA GLY A 6 -8.72 -4.66 7.30
C GLY A 6 -7.66 -4.98 6.26
N VAL A 7 -7.85 -6.04 5.48
CA VAL A 7 -7.06 -6.32 4.29
C VAL A 7 -8.00 -6.34 3.10
N LEU A 8 -7.80 -5.42 2.15
CA LEU A 8 -8.62 -5.34 0.95
C LEU A 8 -8.48 -6.64 0.14
N ALA A 9 -9.57 -7.41 0.04
CA ALA A 9 -9.56 -8.75 -0.52
C ALA A 9 -10.38 -8.88 -1.81
N LEU A 10 -10.32 -7.84 -2.66
CA LEU A 10 -10.96 -7.83 -3.98
C LEU A 10 -10.11 -8.55 -5.03
N GLN A 11 -8.79 -8.38 -4.96
CA GLN A 11 -7.79 -8.99 -5.84
C GLN A 11 -6.40 -8.96 -5.17
N GLY A 12 -5.47 -9.80 -5.63
CA GLY A 12 -4.06 -9.74 -5.25
C GLY A 12 -3.69 -10.61 -4.05
N ALA A 13 -2.51 -10.36 -3.48
CA ALA A 13 -1.88 -11.20 -2.46
C ALA A 13 -2.36 -10.86 -1.03
N PHE A 14 -3.67 -10.68 -0.82
CA PHE A 14 -4.22 -10.31 0.49
C PHE A 14 -3.91 -11.34 1.58
N ALA A 15 -3.90 -12.64 1.27
CA ALA A 15 -3.59 -13.69 2.25
C ALA A 15 -2.15 -13.60 2.78
N ALA A 16 -1.18 -13.17 1.95
CA ALA A 16 0.20 -12.97 2.39
C ALA A 16 0.31 -11.77 3.36
N HIS A 17 -0.45 -10.69 3.13
CA HIS A 17 -0.54 -9.59 4.09
C HIS A 17 -1.21 -10.01 5.40
N GLU A 18 -2.26 -10.84 5.35
CA GLU A 18 -2.88 -11.39 6.57
C GLU A 18 -1.88 -12.20 7.39
N ALA A 19 -1.06 -13.03 6.74
CA ALA A 19 -0.01 -13.80 7.42
C ALA A 19 1.04 -12.89 8.08
N ALA A 20 1.54 -11.86 7.36
CA ALA A 20 2.50 -10.91 7.91
C ALA A 20 1.92 -10.08 9.08
N LEU A 21 0.65 -9.69 9.00
CA LEU A 21 -0.05 -8.99 10.09
C LEU A 21 -0.25 -9.88 11.31
N ALA A 22 -0.59 -11.16 11.12
CA ALA A 22 -0.73 -12.13 12.20
C ALA A 22 0.60 -12.38 12.91
N GLU A 23 1.72 -12.42 12.18
CA GLU A 23 3.06 -12.55 12.75
C GLU A 23 3.41 -11.40 13.72
N VAL A 24 2.93 -10.19 13.44
CA VAL A 24 3.13 -9.03 14.30
C VAL A 24 2.02 -8.82 15.34
N GLY A 25 1.11 -9.80 15.49
CA GLY A 25 0.12 -9.86 16.56
C GLY A 25 -1.20 -9.14 16.25
N ALA A 26 -1.44 -8.68 15.03
CA ALA A 26 -2.71 -8.07 14.65
C ALA A 26 -3.78 -9.12 14.30
N SER A 27 -5.05 -8.82 14.62
CA SER A 27 -6.19 -9.53 14.05
C SER A 27 -6.53 -8.96 12.68
N THR A 28 -6.89 -9.81 11.72
CA THR A 28 -7.21 -9.36 10.37
C THR A 28 -8.66 -9.64 9.99
N ARG A 29 -9.19 -8.82 9.08
CA ARG A 29 -10.47 -9.04 8.42
C ARG A 29 -10.33 -8.76 6.93
N GLN A 30 -10.76 -9.70 6.11
CA GLN A 30 -10.88 -9.45 4.67
C GLN A 30 -11.99 -8.45 4.40
N VAL A 31 -11.65 -7.39 3.66
CA VAL A 31 -12.59 -6.32 3.28
C VAL A 31 -13.00 -6.53 1.83
N ARG A 32 -14.25 -6.87 1.60
CA ARG A 32 -14.86 -7.09 0.26
C ARG A 32 -16.11 -6.27 0.06
N THR A 33 -16.74 -5.83 1.14
CA THR A 33 -17.96 -5.03 1.14
C THR A 33 -17.84 -3.86 2.12
N PRO A 34 -18.65 -2.80 2.00
CA PRO A 34 -18.67 -1.71 2.98
C PRO A 34 -18.89 -2.18 4.43
N ALA A 35 -19.70 -3.22 4.64
CA ALA A 35 -19.97 -3.75 5.97
C ALA A 35 -18.70 -4.33 6.63
N ASP A 36 -17.75 -4.84 5.86
CA ASP A 36 -16.50 -5.40 6.38
C ASP A 36 -15.57 -4.33 6.98
N LEU A 37 -15.73 -3.06 6.59
CA LEU A 37 -14.98 -1.92 7.16
C LEU A 37 -15.45 -1.55 8.57
N ALA A 38 -16.60 -2.05 9.02
CA ALA A 38 -17.10 -1.73 10.35
C ALA A 38 -16.16 -2.22 11.45
N GLY A 39 -15.69 -1.30 12.30
CA GLY A 39 -14.76 -1.59 13.39
C GLY A 39 -13.30 -1.84 12.98
N VAL A 40 -12.96 -1.76 11.71
CA VAL A 40 -11.57 -1.81 11.21
C VAL A 40 -10.84 -0.53 11.63
N GLN A 41 -9.66 -0.69 12.22
CA GLN A 41 -8.86 0.43 12.74
C GLN A 41 -7.81 0.93 11.73
N ALA A 42 -7.36 0.05 10.85
CA ALA A 42 -6.43 0.37 9.76
C ALA A 42 -6.72 -0.51 8.55
N LEU A 43 -6.26 -0.11 7.37
CA LEU A 43 -6.47 -0.86 6.13
C LEU A 43 -5.14 -1.16 5.44
N VAL A 44 -4.98 -2.39 4.96
CA VAL A 44 -3.91 -2.76 4.03
C VAL A 44 -4.51 -2.96 2.65
N MET A 45 -3.93 -2.32 1.64
CA MET A 45 -4.32 -2.41 0.23
C MET A 45 -3.21 -3.13 -0.54
N PRO A 46 -3.40 -4.42 -0.89
CA PRO A 46 -2.37 -5.25 -1.51
C PRO A 46 -2.08 -4.86 -2.96
N GLY A 47 -1.00 -5.45 -3.51
CA GLY A 47 -0.74 -5.46 -4.93
C GLY A 47 -1.79 -6.22 -5.72
N GLY A 48 -1.78 -6.01 -7.04
CA GLY A 48 -2.71 -6.60 -7.99
C GLY A 48 -2.70 -5.82 -9.30
N GLU A 49 -3.78 -5.86 -10.08
CA GLU A 49 -3.96 -5.02 -11.26
C GLU A 49 -4.81 -3.79 -10.88
N SER A 50 -4.19 -2.60 -10.90
CA SER A 50 -4.80 -1.38 -10.35
C SER A 50 -6.09 -0.93 -11.05
N THR A 51 -6.21 -1.16 -12.36
CA THR A 51 -7.45 -0.81 -13.11
C THR A 51 -8.60 -1.72 -12.70
N THR A 52 -8.36 -3.02 -12.59
CA THR A 52 -9.34 -4.00 -12.13
C THR A 52 -9.74 -3.71 -10.67
N MET A 53 -8.77 -3.41 -9.81
CA MET A 53 -9.04 -3.06 -8.41
C MET A 53 -9.89 -1.80 -8.30
N SER A 54 -9.60 -0.75 -9.09
CA SER A 54 -10.41 0.47 -9.14
C SER A 54 -11.87 0.18 -9.49
N ARG A 55 -12.12 -0.66 -10.51
CA ARG A 55 -13.47 -1.06 -10.90
C ARG A 55 -14.17 -1.89 -9.83
N LEU A 56 -13.46 -2.83 -9.22
CA LEU A 56 -14.01 -3.66 -8.14
C LEU A 56 -14.37 -2.81 -6.91
N LEU A 57 -13.56 -1.82 -6.57
CA LEU A 57 -13.85 -0.86 -5.50
C LEU A 57 -15.14 -0.09 -5.77
N GLU A 58 -15.37 0.34 -7.01
CA GLU A 58 -16.60 1.03 -7.41
C GLU A 58 -17.83 0.10 -7.37
N THR A 59 -17.72 -1.07 -8.00
CA THR A 59 -18.85 -2.02 -8.11
C THR A 59 -19.25 -2.64 -6.79
N SER A 60 -18.32 -2.76 -5.84
CA SER A 60 -18.59 -3.23 -4.47
C SER A 60 -19.14 -2.14 -3.54
N GLY A 61 -19.11 -0.87 -3.96
CA GLY A 61 -19.45 0.28 -3.12
C GLY A 61 -18.37 0.67 -2.10
N LEU A 62 -17.20 0.02 -2.15
CA LEU A 62 -16.11 0.28 -1.21
C LEU A 62 -15.37 1.59 -1.46
N PHE A 63 -15.38 2.10 -2.71
CA PHE A 63 -14.56 3.26 -3.04
C PHE A 63 -14.92 4.48 -2.17
N ASP A 64 -16.19 4.83 -2.10
CA ASP A 64 -16.62 6.01 -1.35
C ASP A 64 -16.51 5.80 0.17
N GLU A 65 -16.76 4.60 0.67
CA GLU A 65 -16.58 4.26 2.08
C GLU A 65 -15.10 4.33 2.51
N ILE A 66 -14.20 3.75 1.75
CA ILE A 66 -12.76 3.86 2.04
C ILE A 66 -12.32 5.31 1.96
N ARG A 67 -12.76 6.07 0.95
CA ARG A 67 -12.43 7.48 0.82
C ARG A 67 -12.89 8.29 2.03
N ALA A 68 -14.11 8.06 2.52
CA ALA A 68 -14.62 8.71 3.73
C ALA A 68 -13.74 8.36 4.95
N ARG A 69 -13.43 7.06 5.16
CA ARG A 69 -12.60 6.61 6.27
C ARG A 69 -11.16 7.15 6.21
N LEU A 70 -10.57 7.29 5.01
CA LEU A 70 -9.27 7.95 4.82
C LEU A 70 -9.33 9.42 5.18
N GLY A 71 -10.43 10.12 4.80
CA GLY A 71 -10.69 11.50 5.19
C GLY A 71 -10.85 11.69 6.70
N ASP A 72 -11.40 10.70 7.40
CA ASP A 72 -11.51 10.66 8.86
C ASP A 72 -10.20 10.23 9.56
N GLY A 73 -9.13 10.00 8.79
CA GLY A 73 -7.80 9.70 9.31
C GLY A 73 -7.52 8.22 9.54
N MET A 74 -8.29 7.30 8.95
CA MET A 74 -7.98 5.87 9.05
C MET A 74 -6.59 5.58 8.45
N PRO A 75 -5.67 4.96 9.20
CA PRO A 75 -4.38 4.56 8.68
C PRO A 75 -4.50 3.56 7.52
N VAL A 76 -3.66 3.73 6.50
CA VAL A 76 -3.63 2.83 5.34
C VAL A 76 -2.20 2.53 4.89
N PHE A 77 -1.95 1.25 4.56
CA PHE A 77 -0.72 0.80 3.92
C PHE A 77 -1.02 0.21 2.55
N GLY A 78 -0.53 0.86 1.48
CA GLY A 78 -0.69 0.40 0.10
C GLY A 78 0.59 -0.14 -0.49
N THR A 79 0.56 -1.35 -1.07
CA THR A 79 1.70 -1.97 -1.73
C THR A 79 1.44 -2.17 -3.22
N CYS A 80 2.41 -1.88 -4.08
CA CYS A 80 2.32 -2.02 -5.53
C CYS A 80 1.05 -1.35 -6.12
N ALA A 81 0.03 -2.10 -6.51
CA ALA A 81 -1.25 -1.54 -6.98
C ALA A 81 -1.95 -0.71 -5.89
N GLY A 82 -1.80 -1.06 -4.61
CA GLY A 82 -2.30 -0.26 -3.49
C GLY A 82 -1.66 1.14 -3.44
N MET A 83 -0.35 1.26 -3.71
CA MET A 83 0.31 2.57 -3.87
C MET A 83 -0.32 3.37 -5.02
N ILE A 84 -0.58 2.74 -6.18
CA ILE A 84 -1.19 3.40 -7.33
C ILE A 84 -2.59 3.94 -6.98
N LEU A 85 -3.39 3.17 -6.26
CA LEU A 85 -4.74 3.57 -5.85
C LEU A 85 -4.74 4.71 -4.81
N LEU A 86 -3.69 4.83 -4.00
CA LEU A 86 -3.56 5.89 -2.99
C LEU A 86 -2.92 7.17 -3.54
N ALA A 87 -2.21 7.11 -4.68
CA ALA A 87 -1.52 8.25 -5.28
C ALA A 87 -2.46 9.40 -5.66
N ALA A 88 -1.95 10.63 -5.60
CA ALA A 88 -2.66 11.81 -6.09
C ALA A 88 -2.82 11.76 -7.60
N ASP A 89 -1.76 11.38 -8.33
CA ASP A 89 -1.76 11.31 -9.78
C ASP A 89 -1.25 9.95 -10.29
N VAL A 90 -1.95 9.40 -11.30
CA VAL A 90 -1.55 8.20 -12.05
C VAL A 90 -1.30 8.59 -13.49
N LEU A 91 -0.02 8.81 -13.86
CA LEU A 91 0.38 9.48 -15.11
C LEU A 91 0.07 8.68 -16.37
N ASP A 92 0.04 7.35 -16.27
CA ASP A 92 -0.27 6.41 -17.37
C ASP A 92 -1.53 5.58 -17.06
N GLY A 93 -2.38 6.10 -16.18
CA GLY A 93 -3.67 5.52 -15.83
C GLY A 93 -4.65 5.55 -17.00
N ARG A 94 -5.63 4.67 -16.99
CA ARG A 94 -6.76 4.76 -17.90
C ARG A 94 -7.65 5.95 -17.49
N PRO A 95 -8.36 6.58 -18.41
CA PRO A 95 -9.25 7.71 -18.10
C PRO A 95 -10.35 7.38 -17.07
N ASP A 96 -10.74 6.10 -16.98
CA ASP A 96 -11.74 5.57 -16.08
C ASP A 96 -11.17 5.02 -14.75
N GLN A 97 -9.86 5.06 -14.56
CA GLN A 97 -9.22 4.62 -13.32
C GLN A 97 -9.29 5.73 -12.27
N ARG A 98 -9.86 5.41 -11.11
CA ARG A 98 -9.94 6.31 -9.97
C ARG A 98 -8.82 5.97 -8.97
N SER A 99 -8.32 7.01 -8.31
CA SER A 99 -7.45 6.91 -7.13
C SER A 99 -8.05 7.67 -5.95
N PHE A 100 -7.57 7.39 -4.75
CA PHE A 100 -8.04 8.06 -3.53
C PHE A 100 -7.41 9.43 -3.32
N ALA A 101 -6.31 9.73 -4.01
CA ALA A 101 -5.50 10.94 -3.82
C ALA A 101 -5.11 11.16 -2.33
N ALA A 102 -4.77 10.08 -1.64
CA ALA A 102 -4.51 10.09 -0.20
C ALA A 102 -3.06 10.43 0.17
N ILE A 103 -2.14 10.34 -0.79
CA ILE A 103 -0.73 10.72 -0.65
C ILE A 103 -0.30 11.55 -1.86
N ASP A 104 0.44 12.62 -1.62
CA ASP A 104 0.89 13.58 -2.65
C ASP A 104 2.09 13.04 -3.43
N ILE A 105 1.84 12.00 -4.22
CA ILE A 105 2.79 11.41 -5.17
C ILE A 105 2.16 11.29 -6.55
N ALA A 106 2.98 11.48 -7.60
CA ALA A 106 2.63 11.12 -8.96
C ALA A 106 3.35 9.83 -9.34
N VAL A 107 2.61 8.84 -9.82
CA VAL A 107 3.16 7.52 -10.13
C VAL A 107 2.92 7.12 -11.58
N ARG A 108 3.86 6.34 -12.13
CA ARG A 108 3.74 5.61 -13.38
C ARG A 108 3.61 4.11 -13.06
N ARG A 109 2.60 3.43 -13.63
CA ARG A 109 2.22 2.06 -13.23
C ARG A 109 3.29 1.01 -13.53
N ASN A 110 3.92 1.04 -14.71
CA ASN A 110 4.98 0.12 -15.11
C ASN A 110 6.29 0.92 -15.29
N GLY A 111 6.80 1.44 -14.19
CA GLY A 111 7.80 2.49 -14.20
C GLY A 111 9.21 2.04 -14.54
N TYR A 112 9.53 0.75 -14.47
CA TYR A 112 10.87 0.22 -14.72
C TYR A 112 11.05 -0.35 -16.16
N GLY A 113 10.04 -0.16 -17.02
CA GLY A 113 10.11 -0.52 -18.44
C GLY A 113 9.77 -1.99 -18.74
N ARG A 114 9.56 -2.28 -20.05
CA ARG A 114 9.13 -3.62 -20.51
C ARG A 114 10.19 -4.72 -20.39
N GLN A 115 11.46 -4.36 -20.19
CA GLN A 115 12.57 -5.33 -20.10
C GLN A 115 12.85 -5.76 -18.66
N ILE A 116 12.37 -5.03 -17.65
CA ILE A 116 12.54 -5.35 -16.24
C ILE A 116 11.15 -5.50 -15.61
N ASP A 117 10.53 -6.65 -15.83
CA ASP A 117 9.22 -6.95 -15.23
C ASP A 117 9.30 -7.21 -13.73
N SER A 118 10.43 -7.75 -13.25
CA SER A 118 10.63 -8.11 -11.85
C SER A 118 12.12 -8.09 -11.49
N PHE A 119 12.43 -7.65 -10.29
CA PHE A 119 13.77 -7.73 -9.70
C PHE A 119 13.68 -7.77 -8.18
N GLU A 120 14.76 -8.15 -7.55
CA GLU A 120 14.90 -8.14 -6.09
C GLU A 120 16.15 -7.35 -5.71
N THR A 121 16.07 -6.61 -4.61
CA THR A 121 17.21 -5.83 -4.11
C THR A 121 17.06 -5.56 -2.63
N ASP A 122 18.18 -5.38 -1.94
CA ASP A 122 18.20 -4.97 -0.55
C ASP A 122 18.06 -3.44 -0.47
N LEU A 123 17.15 -3.00 0.38
CA LEU A 123 16.81 -1.60 0.59
C LEU A 123 17.31 -1.14 1.97
N THR A 124 17.99 0.02 2.00
CA THR A 124 18.21 0.74 3.26
C THR A 124 16.92 1.49 3.61
N VAL A 125 16.28 1.08 4.70
CA VAL A 125 15.05 1.71 5.20
C VAL A 125 15.40 2.58 6.40
N GLU A 126 14.95 3.85 6.37
CA GLU A 126 15.16 4.77 7.48
C GLU A 126 14.66 4.20 8.81
N GLY A 127 15.54 4.20 9.83
CA GLY A 127 15.23 3.68 11.16
C GLY A 127 15.31 2.16 11.31
N GLU A 128 15.67 1.43 10.25
CA GLU A 128 15.97 0.00 10.33
C GLU A 128 17.49 -0.23 10.32
N GLU A 129 17.99 -1.08 11.24
CA GLU A 129 19.42 -1.41 11.32
C GLU A 129 19.88 -2.36 10.20
N LEU A 130 18.99 -3.25 9.78
CA LEU A 130 19.26 -4.25 8.75
C LEU A 130 18.55 -3.90 7.46
N PRO A 131 19.16 -4.15 6.29
CA PRO A 131 18.52 -4.00 5.02
C PRO A 131 17.18 -4.77 4.94
N PHE A 132 16.23 -4.23 4.21
CA PHE A 132 14.96 -4.88 3.91
C PHE A 132 15.01 -5.45 2.48
N HIS A 133 14.72 -6.74 2.33
CA HIS A 133 14.69 -7.36 1.01
C HIS A 133 13.43 -6.93 0.25
N GLY A 134 13.59 -6.20 -0.85
CA GLY A 134 12.50 -5.70 -1.68
C GLY A 134 12.25 -6.59 -2.90
N VAL A 135 11.04 -7.11 -3.03
CA VAL A 135 10.57 -7.88 -4.18
C VAL A 135 9.71 -6.98 -5.07
N PHE A 136 10.22 -6.64 -6.26
CA PHE A 136 9.58 -5.76 -7.22
C PHE A 136 9.00 -6.58 -8.37
N ILE A 137 7.68 -6.48 -8.60
CA ILE A 137 6.97 -7.18 -9.67
C ILE A 137 6.14 -6.15 -10.44
N ARG A 138 6.55 -5.82 -11.66
CA ARG A 138 5.92 -4.77 -12.48
C ARG A 138 5.61 -3.50 -11.67
N ALA A 139 6.57 -3.10 -10.86
CA ALA A 139 6.40 -2.11 -9.82
C ALA A 139 6.06 -0.72 -10.37
N PRO A 140 5.21 0.07 -9.69
CA PRO A 140 5.04 1.47 -9.98
C PRO A 140 6.30 2.26 -9.64
N LYS A 141 6.51 3.36 -10.36
CA LYS A 141 7.60 4.29 -10.13
C LYS A 141 7.04 5.63 -9.68
N VAL A 142 7.56 6.18 -8.61
CA VAL A 142 7.27 7.55 -8.19
C VAL A 142 8.06 8.49 -9.10
N GLU A 143 7.37 9.36 -9.83
CA GLU A 143 7.98 10.37 -10.72
C GLU A 143 8.17 11.71 -10.01
N SER A 144 7.25 12.05 -9.10
CA SER A 144 7.36 13.25 -8.26
C SER A 144 6.59 13.06 -6.95
N PHE A 145 6.92 13.87 -5.96
CA PHE A 145 6.24 13.88 -4.66
C PHE A 145 6.26 15.28 -4.04
N GLY A 146 5.25 15.57 -3.24
CA GLY A 146 5.12 16.84 -2.55
C GLY A 146 5.94 16.95 -1.26
N PRO A 147 6.08 18.17 -0.71
CA PRO A 147 6.97 18.45 0.42
C PRO A 147 6.55 17.80 1.75
N ALA A 148 5.30 17.36 1.86
CA ALA A 148 4.80 16.67 3.05
C ALA A 148 5.05 15.15 3.00
N VAL A 149 5.52 14.61 1.88
CA VAL A 149 5.86 13.18 1.74
C VAL A 149 7.24 12.93 2.33
N HIS A 150 7.28 11.99 3.28
CA HIS A 150 8.52 11.52 3.89
C HIS A 150 8.98 10.23 3.22
N VAL A 151 10.12 10.27 2.55
CA VAL A 151 10.72 9.11 1.86
C VAL A 151 11.48 8.26 2.89
N LEU A 152 11.08 7.00 3.03
CA LEU A 152 11.66 6.05 4.00
C LEU A 152 12.71 5.13 3.35
N ALA A 153 12.59 4.87 2.05
CA ALA A 153 13.59 4.15 1.26
C ALA A 153 13.54 4.56 -0.21
N SER A 154 14.70 4.52 -0.86
CA SER A 154 14.86 4.77 -2.30
C SER A 154 15.68 3.67 -2.95
N HIS A 155 15.40 3.40 -4.22
CA HIS A 155 16.20 2.55 -5.11
C HIS A 155 16.61 3.37 -6.33
N GLU A 156 17.91 3.44 -6.60
CA GLU A 156 18.48 4.27 -7.70
C GLU A 156 17.97 5.73 -7.69
N GLY A 157 17.80 6.31 -6.50
CA GLY A 157 17.30 7.68 -6.33
C GLY A 157 15.79 7.86 -6.48
N VAL A 158 15.05 6.79 -6.75
CA VAL A 158 13.59 6.79 -6.84
C VAL A 158 12.98 6.35 -5.51
N PRO A 159 12.02 7.10 -4.94
CA PRO A 159 11.31 6.66 -3.74
C PRO A 159 10.57 5.33 -3.96
N VAL A 160 10.80 4.36 -3.08
CA VAL A 160 10.14 3.04 -3.15
C VAL A 160 9.34 2.71 -1.89
N LEU A 161 9.60 3.44 -0.79
CA LEU A 161 8.82 3.39 0.45
C LEU A 161 8.66 4.82 0.95
N ALA A 162 7.44 5.25 1.18
CA ALA A 162 7.16 6.62 1.62
C ALA A 162 5.92 6.66 2.52
N ARG A 163 5.79 7.75 3.28
CA ARG A 163 4.60 8.04 4.09
C ARG A 163 4.23 9.51 4.05
N GLN A 164 2.96 9.79 4.28
CA GLN A 164 2.41 11.13 4.53
C GLN A 164 1.23 11.00 5.48
N GLY A 165 1.33 11.63 6.66
CA GLY A 165 0.29 11.47 7.68
C GLY A 165 0.00 9.99 7.99
N ASN A 166 -1.24 9.58 7.81
CA ASN A 166 -1.72 8.23 8.08
C ASN A 166 -1.56 7.24 6.89
N VAL A 167 -0.93 7.68 5.80
CA VAL A 167 -0.74 6.87 4.59
C VAL A 167 0.70 6.41 4.49
N MET A 168 0.93 5.11 4.36
CA MET A 168 2.21 4.51 4.01
C MET A 168 2.07 3.75 2.69
N VAL A 169 3.07 3.84 1.82
CA VAL A 169 3.05 3.18 0.50
C VAL A 169 4.40 2.56 0.19
N ALA A 170 4.37 1.40 -0.47
CA ALA A 170 5.54 0.72 -1.01
C ALA A 170 5.32 0.37 -2.49
N SER A 171 6.32 0.58 -3.35
CA SER A 171 6.25 0.15 -4.75
C SER A 171 6.50 -1.35 -4.94
N PHE A 172 7.03 -2.02 -3.93
CA PHE A 172 7.39 -3.43 -3.89
C PHE A 172 6.41 -4.24 -3.04
N HIS A 173 6.66 -5.56 -2.92
CA HIS A 173 5.84 -6.54 -2.22
C HIS A 173 6.50 -7.00 -0.91
N PRO A 174 6.33 -6.28 0.21
CA PRO A 174 6.93 -6.68 1.50
C PRO A 174 6.34 -7.98 2.04
N GLU A 175 5.11 -8.33 1.64
CA GLU A 175 4.42 -9.53 2.06
C GLU A 175 5.02 -10.83 1.49
N LEU A 176 5.87 -10.73 0.47
CA LEU A 176 6.48 -11.91 -0.19
C LEU A 176 7.85 -12.29 0.39
N THR A 177 8.39 -11.49 1.30
CA THR A 177 9.76 -11.69 1.82
C THR A 177 9.84 -12.54 3.08
N GLY A 178 8.73 -12.79 3.75
CA GLY A 178 8.71 -13.42 5.08
C GLY A 178 9.25 -12.50 6.19
N ASP A 179 9.39 -11.20 5.92
CA ASP A 179 9.85 -10.17 6.86
C ASP A 179 8.72 -9.19 7.16
N ALA A 180 8.11 -9.31 8.33
CA ALA A 180 6.96 -8.50 8.73
C ALA A 180 7.34 -7.14 9.34
N ARG A 181 8.62 -6.70 9.28
CA ARG A 181 9.05 -5.42 9.88
C ARG A 181 8.29 -4.21 9.37
N LEU A 182 7.97 -4.12 8.08
CA LEU A 182 7.21 -2.99 7.54
C LEU A 182 5.74 -3.00 7.99
N HIS A 183 5.12 -4.18 8.15
CA HIS A 183 3.77 -4.30 8.73
C HIS A 183 3.79 -3.88 10.21
N ARG A 184 4.79 -4.30 10.97
CA ARG A 184 4.99 -3.85 12.37
C ARG A 184 5.18 -2.34 12.44
N ARG A 185 6.05 -1.77 11.60
CA ARG A 185 6.31 -0.33 11.52
C ARG A 185 5.05 0.47 11.23
N PHE A 186 4.22 -0.01 10.29
CA PHE A 186 2.94 0.61 9.97
C PHE A 186 2.02 0.65 11.20
N LEU A 187 1.86 -0.45 11.92
CA LEU A 187 1.01 -0.51 13.11
C LEU A 187 1.55 0.37 14.24
N GLN A 188 2.86 0.28 14.52
CA GLN A 188 3.49 1.06 15.59
C GLN A 188 3.42 2.57 15.36
N HIS A 189 3.56 3.02 14.11
CA HIS A 189 3.47 4.45 13.79
C HIS A 189 2.10 5.05 14.12
N HIS A 190 1.06 4.23 14.17
CA HIS A 190 -0.31 4.66 14.43
C HIS A 190 -0.86 4.18 15.78
N ASP A 191 0.01 3.72 16.70
CA ASP A 191 -0.35 3.18 18.01
C ASP A 191 -1.42 2.06 17.95
N ILE A 192 -1.41 1.29 16.87
CA ILE A 192 -2.32 0.17 16.63
C ILE A 192 -1.70 -1.09 17.26
N ASN A 193 -2.24 -1.50 18.43
CA ASN A 193 -1.74 -2.62 19.25
C ASN A 193 -2.81 -3.70 19.44
#